data_c7dcda7dca19f1ad3e4374d90e5a93ce
#
_entry.id   c7dcda7dca19f1ad3e4374d90e5a93ce
#
_cell.length_a   1.000
_cell.length_b   1.000
_cell.length_c   1.000
_cell.angle_alpha   90.00
_cell.angle_beta   90.00
_cell.angle_gamma   90.00
#
_symmetry.space_group_name_H-M   'P 1'
#
loop_
_entity.id
_entity.type
_entity.pdbx_description
1 polymer ?
#
loop_
_entity_poly.entity_id
_entity_poly.type
_entity_poly.pdbx_seq_one_letter_code
_entity_poly.pdbx_strand_id
1 'polypeptide(L)'
;MKISIFPQSEDEADEDYDVPDEIEEVIEYLLESLRSTETIIRWSGAKGIGRVTARLPKELADEVVESLLQLLSLKESDSAWHGGCLSLAELARRGLLLPKRLDEVVNVVLKALVYDERRGCFSVGAHVRDAACYVCWAFARAYSPEVMMPYIPSKVQKWPKHSV
;
A
#
# COMPACT_ATOMS: atom_id res chain seq x y z
N MET A 1 -13.03 -12.52 -15.64
CA MET A 1 -11.70 -13.08 -15.97
C MET A 1 -10.83 -12.84 -14.75
N LYS A 2 -10.70 -13.86 -13.88
CA LYS A 2 -9.85 -13.78 -12.68
C LYS A 2 -8.42 -13.98 -13.12
N ILE A 3 -7.59 -12.96 -12.94
CA ILE A 3 -6.15 -13.08 -13.16
C ILE A 3 -5.60 -13.87 -11.97
N SER A 4 -5.12 -15.08 -12.22
CA SER A 4 -4.27 -15.82 -11.30
C SER A 4 -2.94 -15.06 -11.22
N ILE A 5 -2.67 -14.42 -10.09
CA ILE A 5 -1.60 -13.41 -9.96
C ILE A 5 -0.25 -14.05 -9.63
N PHE A 6 -0.19 -15.35 -9.49
CA PHE A 6 1.08 -16.05 -9.33
C PHE A 6 1.22 -17.17 -10.33
N PRO A 7 2.21 -17.13 -11.24
CA PRO A 7 2.65 -18.33 -11.93
C PRO A 7 3.22 -19.29 -10.87
N GLN A 8 2.59 -20.43 -10.72
CA GLN A 8 3.15 -21.57 -10.01
C GLN A 8 4.26 -22.14 -10.90
N SER A 9 5.47 -21.71 -10.67
CA SER A 9 6.67 -22.45 -11.06
C SER A 9 7.66 -22.33 -9.91
N GLU A 10 7.51 -23.26 -8.97
CA GLU A 10 8.61 -23.73 -8.15
C GLU A 10 9.60 -24.38 -9.12
N ASP A 11 10.81 -23.83 -9.19
CA ASP A 11 12.03 -24.27 -9.88
C ASP A 11 12.50 -23.28 -10.98
N GLU A 12 12.73 -22.01 -10.62
CA GLU A 12 13.76 -21.22 -11.29
C GLU A 12 14.80 -20.86 -10.24
N ALA A 13 16.02 -21.33 -10.50
CA ALA A 13 17.20 -21.12 -9.69
C ALA A 13 17.26 -19.65 -9.23
N ASP A 14 17.58 -19.46 -7.94
CA ASP A 14 18.11 -18.22 -7.37
C ASP A 14 19.32 -17.78 -8.22
N GLU A 15 19.07 -17.13 -9.35
CA GLU A 15 20.06 -16.27 -9.96
C GLU A 15 20.20 -15.12 -8.96
N ASP A 16 21.37 -15.06 -8.37
CA ASP A 16 21.82 -13.98 -7.49
C ASP A 16 21.69 -12.68 -8.28
N TYR A 17 20.46 -12.10 -8.27
CA TYR A 17 20.15 -10.87 -9.00
C TYR A 17 20.72 -9.72 -8.20
N ASP A 18 21.98 -9.39 -8.54
CA ASP A 18 22.66 -8.23 -7.97
C ASP A 18 21.93 -6.96 -8.39
N VAL A 19 21.19 -6.37 -7.45
CA VAL A 19 20.49 -5.11 -7.67
C VAL A 19 21.52 -3.99 -7.54
N PRO A 20 21.71 -3.15 -8.57
CA PRO A 20 22.66 -2.04 -8.48
C PRO A 20 22.31 -1.08 -7.33
N ASP A 21 23.35 -0.60 -6.63
CA ASP A 21 23.19 0.35 -5.50
C ASP A 21 22.39 1.60 -5.89
N GLU A 22 22.45 2.02 -7.16
CA GLU A 22 21.69 3.15 -7.69
C GLU A 22 20.18 2.95 -7.62
N ILE A 23 19.71 1.70 -7.60
CA ILE A 23 18.27 1.40 -7.43
C ILE A 23 17.83 1.70 -6.00
N GLU A 24 18.68 1.42 -5.01
CA GLU A 24 18.40 1.77 -3.62
C GLU A 24 18.26 3.28 -3.46
N GLU A 25 19.20 4.05 -4.04
CA GLU A 25 19.12 5.52 -4.03
C GLU A 25 17.81 6.01 -4.69
N VAL A 26 17.41 5.43 -5.81
CA VAL A 26 16.14 5.79 -6.47
C VAL A 26 14.96 5.49 -5.56
N ILE A 27 14.94 4.37 -4.85
CA ILE A 27 13.88 4.01 -3.90
C ILE A 27 13.83 5.02 -2.76
N GLU A 28 14.98 5.41 -2.19
CA GLU A 28 15.06 6.42 -1.13
C GLU A 28 14.49 7.77 -1.59
N TYR A 29 14.86 8.26 -2.77
CA TYR A 29 14.28 9.48 -3.34
C TYR A 29 12.78 9.40 -3.55
N LEU A 30 12.28 8.25 -4.00
CA LEU A 30 10.86 8.04 -4.17
C LEU A 30 10.13 8.01 -2.81
N LEU A 31 10.70 7.35 -1.80
CA LEU A 31 10.15 7.33 -0.43
C LEU A 31 10.13 8.74 0.17
N GLU A 32 11.19 9.54 -0.01
CA GLU A 32 11.21 10.91 0.47
C GLU A 32 10.17 11.78 -0.23
N SER A 33 9.94 11.56 -1.53
CA SER A 33 8.91 12.29 -2.29
C SER A 33 7.49 12.10 -1.74
N LEU A 34 7.25 11.00 -1.02
CA LEU A 34 5.95 10.72 -0.37
C LEU A 34 5.65 11.65 0.81
N ARG A 35 6.66 12.29 1.38
CA ARG A 35 6.55 13.30 2.45
C ARG A 35 6.28 14.70 1.94
N SER A 36 6.38 14.93 0.63
CA SER A 36 6.20 16.25 0.03
C SER A 36 4.87 16.88 0.40
N THR A 37 4.84 18.19 0.60
CA THR A 37 3.60 18.97 0.76
C THR A 37 2.77 18.97 -0.52
N GLU A 38 3.40 18.80 -1.68
CA GLU A 38 2.77 18.83 -2.99
C GLU A 38 2.13 17.47 -3.33
N THR A 39 0.81 17.49 -3.52
CA THR A 39 0.04 16.26 -3.83
C THR A 39 0.51 15.57 -5.11
N ILE A 40 0.88 16.33 -6.14
CA ILE A 40 1.35 15.80 -7.44
C ILE A 40 2.66 15.03 -7.25
N ILE A 41 3.55 15.52 -6.39
CA ILE A 41 4.83 14.86 -6.09
C ILE A 41 4.56 13.54 -5.39
N ARG A 42 3.70 13.52 -4.36
CA ARG A 42 3.31 12.28 -3.66
C ARG A 42 2.71 11.24 -4.61
N TRP A 43 1.81 11.64 -5.52
CA TRP A 43 1.24 10.74 -6.53
C TRP A 43 2.30 10.18 -7.48
N SER A 44 3.21 11.02 -7.94
CA SER A 44 4.30 10.61 -8.83
C SER A 44 5.24 9.63 -8.13
N GLY A 45 5.62 9.92 -6.88
CA GLY A 45 6.40 9.04 -6.03
C GLY A 45 5.75 7.68 -5.83
N ALA A 46 4.46 7.66 -5.44
CA ALA A 46 3.70 6.43 -5.24
C ALA A 46 3.66 5.54 -6.51
N LYS A 47 3.44 6.14 -7.68
CA LYS A 47 3.51 5.43 -8.95
C LYS A 47 4.92 4.93 -9.27
N GLY A 48 5.94 5.73 -8.95
CA GLY A 48 7.35 5.37 -9.06
C GLY A 48 7.67 4.14 -8.22
N ILE A 49 7.34 4.18 -6.92
CA ILE A 49 7.49 3.04 -6.00
C ILE A 49 6.85 1.78 -6.59
N GLY A 50 5.58 1.83 -6.98
CA GLY A 50 4.90 0.67 -7.53
C GLY A 50 5.55 0.11 -8.81
N ARG A 51 6.19 0.95 -9.63
CA ARG A 51 6.88 0.52 -10.87
C ARG A 51 8.25 -0.08 -10.60
N VAL A 52 9.02 0.52 -9.72
CA VAL A 52 10.36 0.05 -9.34
C VAL A 52 10.22 -1.27 -8.59
N THR A 53 9.39 -1.31 -7.55
CA THR A 53 9.17 -2.52 -6.73
C THR A 53 8.70 -3.72 -7.57
N ALA A 54 7.93 -3.49 -8.65
CA ALA A 54 7.51 -4.57 -9.56
C ALA A 54 8.66 -5.23 -10.34
N ARG A 55 9.86 -4.71 -10.26
CA ARG A 55 11.07 -5.23 -10.93
C ARG A 55 12.11 -5.77 -9.94
N LEU A 56 11.84 -5.63 -8.65
CA LEU A 56 12.74 -6.09 -7.59
C LEU A 56 12.50 -7.57 -7.27
N PRO A 57 13.52 -8.28 -6.78
CA PRO A 57 13.36 -9.56 -6.08
C PRO A 57 12.35 -9.42 -4.93
N LYS A 58 11.73 -10.54 -4.56
CA LYS A 58 10.64 -10.56 -3.55
C LYS A 58 11.09 -10.02 -2.19
N GLU A 59 12.32 -10.30 -1.81
CA GLU A 59 12.95 -9.89 -0.55
C GLU A 59 13.04 -8.36 -0.48
N LEU A 60 13.62 -7.73 -1.49
CA LEU A 60 13.76 -6.27 -1.57
C LEU A 60 12.40 -5.57 -1.75
N ALA A 61 11.47 -6.20 -2.48
CA ALA A 61 10.11 -5.69 -2.57
C ALA A 61 9.40 -5.66 -1.20
N ASP A 62 9.65 -6.65 -0.33
CA ASP A 62 9.12 -6.70 1.03
C ASP A 62 9.76 -5.63 1.93
N GLU A 63 11.04 -5.30 1.75
CA GLU A 63 11.72 -4.20 2.44
C GLU A 63 11.15 -2.82 2.07
N VAL A 64 10.77 -2.64 0.80
CA VAL A 64 10.05 -1.43 0.38
C VAL A 64 8.71 -1.30 1.10
N VAL A 65 7.98 -2.40 1.28
CA VAL A 65 6.72 -2.40 2.06
C VAL A 65 6.99 -2.03 3.52
N GLU A 66 8.04 -2.56 4.13
CA GLU A 66 8.44 -2.21 5.50
C GLU A 66 8.72 -0.71 5.63
N SER A 67 9.50 -0.15 4.72
CA SER A 67 9.82 1.28 4.68
C SER A 67 8.56 2.16 4.52
N LEU A 68 7.58 1.71 3.73
CA LEU A 68 6.30 2.40 3.59
C LEU A 68 5.47 2.36 4.88
N LEU A 69 5.50 1.26 5.63
CA LEU A 69 4.78 1.16 6.89
C LEU A 69 5.35 2.11 7.96
N GLN A 70 6.64 2.41 7.91
CA GLN A 70 7.26 3.42 8.77
C GLN A 70 6.71 4.83 8.53
N LEU A 71 6.33 5.17 7.27
CA LEU A 71 5.68 6.45 6.94
C LEU A 71 4.27 6.59 7.55
N LEU A 72 3.67 5.50 7.95
CA LEU A 72 2.31 5.43 8.50
C LEU A 72 2.34 5.35 10.04
N SER A 73 3.33 5.99 10.64
CA SER A 73 3.48 6.09 12.09
C SER A 73 2.88 7.40 12.63
N LEU A 74 2.52 7.41 13.92
CA LEU A 74 1.95 8.60 14.60
C LEU A 74 2.91 9.80 14.68
N LYS A 75 4.18 9.60 14.36
CA LYS A 75 5.20 10.66 14.35
C LYS A 75 5.29 11.39 13.01
N GLU A 76 4.73 10.81 11.99
CA GLU A 76 4.79 11.32 10.62
C GLU A 76 3.63 12.28 10.32
N SER A 77 3.87 13.17 9.35
CA SER A 77 2.89 14.17 8.92
C SER A 77 1.71 13.54 8.16
N ASP A 78 0.61 14.28 8.06
CA ASP A 78 -0.53 13.95 7.21
C ASP A 78 -0.15 13.75 5.73
N SER A 79 0.86 14.48 5.24
CA SER A 79 1.43 14.31 3.90
C SER A 79 2.08 12.93 3.74
N ALA A 80 2.88 12.49 4.71
CA ALA A 80 3.51 11.18 4.72
C ALA A 80 2.46 10.05 4.78
N TRP A 81 1.44 10.18 5.63
CA TRP A 81 0.32 9.25 5.69
C TRP A 81 -0.41 9.14 4.35
N HIS A 82 -0.68 10.28 3.70
CA HIS A 82 -1.30 10.29 2.38
C HIS A 82 -0.43 9.60 1.34
N GLY A 83 0.87 9.95 1.26
CA GLY A 83 1.82 9.34 0.32
C GLY A 83 2.00 7.84 0.55
N GLY A 84 2.09 7.41 1.82
CA GLY A 84 2.16 6.00 2.21
C GLY A 84 0.92 5.22 1.76
N CYS A 85 -0.28 5.75 1.99
CA CYS A 85 -1.53 5.13 1.52
C CYS A 85 -1.57 5.03 -0.01
N LEU A 86 -1.18 6.07 -0.75
CA LEU A 86 -1.12 6.01 -2.22
C LEU A 86 -0.19 4.91 -2.70
N SER A 87 0.99 4.77 -2.07
CA SER A 87 1.97 3.74 -2.44
C SER A 87 1.47 2.34 -2.12
N LEU A 88 0.84 2.12 -0.97
CA LEU A 88 0.22 0.83 -0.63
C LEU A 88 -0.86 0.44 -1.64
N ALA A 89 -1.67 1.40 -2.11
CA ALA A 89 -2.66 1.14 -3.15
C ALA A 89 -2.01 0.74 -4.48
N GLU A 90 -0.93 1.41 -4.88
CA GLU A 90 -0.18 1.09 -6.09
C GLU A 90 0.50 -0.29 -6.02
N LEU A 91 1.05 -0.67 -4.87
CA LEU A 91 1.61 -2.02 -4.64
C LEU A 91 0.52 -3.09 -4.67
N ALA A 92 -0.60 -2.88 -3.97
CA ALA A 92 -1.72 -3.80 -3.96
C ALA A 92 -2.26 -4.07 -5.36
N ARG A 93 -2.47 -3.01 -6.17
CA ARG A 93 -2.93 -3.12 -7.56
C ARG A 93 -2.02 -3.94 -8.45
N ARG A 94 -0.74 -4.04 -8.11
CA ARG A 94 0.28 -4.80 -8.85
C ARG A 94 0.50 -6.20 -8.29
N GLY A 95 -0.19 -6.56 -7.20
CA GLY A 95 -0.02 -7.85 -6.54
C GLY A 95 1.31 -7.98 -5.78
N LEU A 96 1.90 -6.87 -5.37
CA LEU A 96 3.22 -6.83 -4.71
C LEU A 96 3.13 -6.89 -3.18
N LEU A 97 1.94 -6.80 -2.61
CA LEU A 97 1.72 -7.00 -1.18
C LEU A 97 1.49 -8.48 -0.89
N LEU A 98 2.42 -9.09 -0.19
CA LEU A 98 2.33 -10.50 0.18
C LEU A 98 1.21 -10.73 1.21
N PRO A 99 0.47 -11.85 1.13
CA PRO A 99 -0.60 -12.16 2.08
C PRO A 99 -0.15 -12.12 3.55
N LYS A 100 1.10 -12.47 3.85
CA LYS A 100 1.68 -12.39 5.21
C LYS A 100 1.72 -10.97 5.80
N ARG A 101 1.74 -9.94 4.95
CA ARG A 101 1.76 -8.53 5.36
C ARG A 101 0.36 -7.93 5.54
N LEU A 102 -0.69 -8.64 5.13
CA LEU A 102 -2.05 -8.08 5.14
C LEU A 102 -2.53 -7.68 6.54
N ASP A 103 -2.24 -8.47 7.57
CA ASP A 103 -2.63 -8.14 8.95
C ASP A 103 -2.08 -6.80 9.39
N GLU A 104 -0.81 -6.55 9.14
CA GLU A 104 -0.15 -5.31 9.49
C GLU A 104 -0.67 -4.14 8.65
N VAL A 105 -0.71 -4.31 7.34
CA VAL A 105 -1.16 -3.27 6.39
C VAL A 105 -2.61 -2.90 6.63
N VAL A 106 -3.52 -3.86 6.84
CA VAL A 106 -4.93 -3.58 7.11
C VAL A 106 -5.09 -2.81 8.41
N ASN A 107 -4.36 -3.16 9.46
CA ASN A 107 -4.40 -2.42 10.73
C ASN A 107 -3.99 -0.95 10.57
N VAL A 108 -3.00 -0.67 9.73
CA VAL A 108 -2.58 0.70 9.43
C VAL A 108 -3.61 1.43 8.58
N VAL A 109 -4.18 0.77 7.56
CA VAL A 109 -5.24 1.34 6.72
C VAL A 109 -6.48 1.68 7.53
N LEU A 110 -6.88 0.85 8.51
CA LEU A 110 -7.99 1.15 9.41
C LEU A 110 -7.74 2.42 10.23
N LYS A 111 -6.50 2.67 10.67
CA LYS A 111 -6.14 3.94 11.32
C LYS A 111 -6.21 5.11 10.35
N ALA A 112 -5.76 4.92 9.11
CA ALA A 112 -5.81 5.95 8.08
C ALA A 112 -7.26 6.34 7.69
N LEU A 113 -8.21 5.39 7.70
CA LEU A 113 -9.62 5.64 7.43
C LEU A 113 -10.29 6.57 8.45
N VAL A 114 -9.76 6.63 9.66
CA VAL A 114 -10.26 7.50 10.74
C VAL A 114 -9.26 8.58 11.10
N TYR A 115 -8.24 8.80 10.25
CA TYR A 115 -7.20 9.78 10.51
C TYR A 115 -7.81 11.17 10.67
N ASP A 116 -7.46 11.83 11.77
CA ASP A 116 -7.90 13.17 12.10
C ASP A 116 -6.87 13.85 12.99
N GLU A 117 -6.28 14.93 12.50
CA GLU A 117 -5.28 15.72 13.23
C GLU A 117 -5.80 17.13 13.45
N ARG A 118 -5.88 17.53 14.70
CA ARG A 118 -6.26 18.90 15.07
C ARG A 118 -5.09 19.87 14.93
N ARG A 119 -5.28 20.91 14.11
CA ARG A 119 -4.34 22.03 13.96
C ARG A 119 -5.06 23.33 14.32
N GLY A 120 -4.99 23.71 15.58
CA GLY A 120 -5.71 24.87 16.09
C GLY A 120 -7.22 24.71 15.98
N CYS A 121 -7.88 25.57 15.20
CA CYS A 121 -9.33 25.53 14.94
C CYS A 121 -9.72 24.61 13.79
N PHE A 122 -8.76 24.01 13.09
CA PHE A 122 -9.00 23.16 11.92
C PHE A 122 -8.68 21.70 12.24
N SER A 123 -9.34 20.81 11.51
CA SER A 123 -9.01 19.39 11.47
C SER A 123 -8.49 19.02 10.09
N VAL A 124 -7.38 18.30 10.05
CA VAL A 124 -6.71 17.86 8.83
C VAL A 124 -6.77 16.34 8.77
N GLY A 125 -7.06 15.78 7.61
CA GLY A 125 -7.09 14.32 7.46
C GLY A 125 -7.95 13.82 6.30
N ALA A 126 -8.75 14.68 5.68
CA ALA A 126 -9.65 14.28 4.59
C ALA A 126 -8.88 13.55 3.47
N HIS A 127 -7.76 14.12 3.01
CA HIS A 127 -6.94 13.53 1.95
C HIS A 127 -6.30 12.19 2.35
N VAL A 128 -5.97 12.00 3.65
CA VAL A 128 -5.48 10.70 4.17
C VAL A 128 -6.60 9.67 4.12
N ARG A 129 -7.81 10.01 4.59
CA ARG A 129 -8.97 9.13 4.53
C ARG A 129 -9.35 8.75 3.10
N ASP A 130 -9.28 9.70 2.16
CA ASP A 130 -9.53 9.46 0.74
C ASP A 130 -8.50 8.48 0.14
N ALA A 131 -7.22 8.67 0.47
CA ALA A 131 -6.16 7.74 0.05
C ALA A 131 -6.34 6.35 0.69
N ALA A 132 -6.77 6.26 1.94
CA ALA A 132 -7.09 4.98 2.59
C ALA A 132 -8.28 4.27 1.90
N CYS A 133 -9.31 5.00 1.48
CA CYS A 133 -10.39 4.45 0.66
C CYS A 133 -9.87 3.89 -0.68
N TYR A 134 -8.88 4.56 -1.29
CA TYR A 134 -8.23 4.05 -2.49
C TYR A 134 -7.46 2.74 -2.22
N VAL A 135 -6.80 2.59 -1.06
CA VAL A 135 -6.21 1.30 -0.66
C VAL A 135 -7.28 0.22 -0.54
N CYS A 136 -8.40 0.49 0.13
CA CYS A 136 -9.52 -0.47 0.26
C CYS A 136 -10.05 -0.91 -1.09
N TRP A 137 -10.21 0.03 -2.04
CA TRP A 137 -10.61 -0.29 -3.41
C TRP A 137 -9.57 -1.17 -4.11
N ALA A 138 -8.27 -0.87 -3.95
CA ALA A 138 -7.19 -1.66 -4.52
C ALA A 138 -7.19 -3.10 -3.98
N PHE A 139 -7.41 -3.27 -2.67
CA PHE A 139 -7.52 -4.58 -2.03
C PHE A 139 -8.71 -5.39 -2.56
N ALA A 140 -9.87 -4.76 -2.67
CA ALA A 140 -11.06 -5.41 -3.20
C ALA A 140 -10.88 -5.92 -4.65
N ARG A 141 -9.97 -5.34 -5.41
CA ARG A 141 -9.63 -5.77 -6.77
C ARG A 141 -8.50 -6.78 -6.84
N ALA A 142 -7.54 -6.69 -5.93
CA ALA A 142 -6.32 -7.51 -5.95
C ALA A 142 -6.52 -8.88 -5.26
N TYR A 143 -7.30 -8.91 -4.18
CA TYR A 143 -7.48 -10.10 -3.37
C TYR A 143 -8.84 -10.76 -3.58
N SER A 144 -8.90 -12.08 -3.38
CA SER A 144 -10.18 -12.79 -3.39
C SER A 144 -11.02 -12.44 -2.15
N PRO A 145 -12.36 -12.57 -2.23
CA PRO A 145 -13.23 -12.32 -1.09
C PRO A 145 -12.87 -13.16 0.13
N GLU A 146 -12.40 -14.39 -0.07
CA GLU A 146 -12.03 -15.33 1.00
C GLU A 146 -10.84 -14.79 1.81
N VAL A 147 -9.85 -14.19 1.14
CA VAL A 147 -8.68 -13.56 1.78
C VAL A 147 -9.08 -12.31 2.54
N MET A 148 -10.02 -11.52 2.01
CA MET A 148 -10.43 -10.26 2.63
C MET A 148 -11.51 -10.42 3.71
N MET A 149 -12.22 -11.55 3.75
CA MET A 149 -13.34 -11.77 4.68
C MET A 149 -12.96 -11.56 6.17
N PRO A 150 -11.80 -12.00 6.67
CA PRO A 150 -11.40 -11.78 8.07
C PRO A 150 -11.32 -10.30 8.45
N TYR A 151 -11.04 -9.41 7.50
CA TYR A 151 -10.85 -7.98 7.72
C TYR A 151 -12.14 -7.17 7.60
N ILE A 152 -13.21 -7.77 7.08
CA ILE A 152 -14.50 -7.09 6.92
C ILE A 152 -15.26 -7.16 8.25
N PRO A 153 -15.67 -6.02 8.85
CA PRO A 153 -16.44 -6.01 10.08
C PRO A 153 -17.69 -6.88 9.97
N SER A 154 -17.99 -7.66 11.01
CA SER A 154 -19.10 -8.61 11.04
C SER A 154 -20.47 -7.97 10.73
N LYS A 155 -20.64 -6.67 11.01
CA LYS A 155 -21.84 -5.92 10.64
C LYS A 155 -22.02 -5.77 9.13
N VAL A 156 -20.91 -5.62 8.38
CA VAL A 156 -20.92 -5.51 6.91
C VAL A 156 -21.07 -6.88 6.27
N GLN A 157 -20.53 -7.93 6.88
CA GLN A 157 -20.67 -9.30 6.40
C GLN A 157 -22.13 -9.80 6.33
N LYS A 158 -23.01 -9.20 7.15
CA LYS A 158 -24.45 -9.51 7.21
C LYS A 158 -25.30 -8.71 6.22
N TRP A 159 -24.69 -7.86 5.39
CA TRP A 159 -25.43 -7.12 4.38
C TRP A 159 -26.07 -8.08 3.38
N PRO A 160 -27.37 -7.93 3.05
CA PRO A 160 -28.03 -8.84 2.11
C PRO A 160 -27.28 -8.88 0.78
N LYS A 161 -26.88 -10.07 0.34
CA LYS A 161 -26.40 -10.26 -1.02
C LYS A 161 -27.60 -10.06 -1.93
N HIS A 162 -27.75 -8.89 -2.51
CA HIS A 162 -28.70 -8.72 -3.59
C HIS A 162 -28.26 -9.61 -4.75
N SER A 163 -29.04 -10.64 -4.99
CA SER A 163 -28.97 -11.46 -6.21
C SER A 163 -29.18 -10.52 -7.39
N VAL A 164 -28.18 -10.37 -8.24
CA VAL A 164 -28.30 -9.74 -9.55
C VAL A 164 -28.60 -10.84 -10.54
#